data_b3d591b09166072e4316e90569dbdf4c
#
_entry.id   b3d591b09166072e4316e90569dbdf4c
#
_cell.length_a   1.000
_cell.length_b   1.000
_cell.length_c   1.000
_cell.angle_alpha   90.00
_cell.angle_beta   90.00
_cell.angle_gamma   90.00
#
_symmetry.space_group_name_H-M   'P 1'
#
loop_
_entity.id
_entity.type
_entity.pdbx_description
1 polymer ?
#
loop_
_entity_poly.entity_id
_entity_poly.type
_entity_poly.pdbx_seq_one_letter_code
_entity_poly.pdbx_strand_id
1 'polypeptide(L)'
;MDSYRIPTKSGASEYVDKRSRFLGLVRPVGSEDEARTIIAACKKQYHDARHNCWCYLLRDGTERYSDDGEPQGTAGIPMLEVFRRAGVTNVVCVVTRYFGGVLLGTGGLLRAYTAAAADALADAGISEVRRWLACEVSTPYALYEPVRAAVAALGGVVQETQYAAAVTVCALLPEEAGEAFAALRENYPEGISLIRKEFHLLGLSKLNYPSYQTYGWQATSGSEEARQQARFVSSFFDIYENSFR
;
A
#
# COMPACT_ATOMS: atom_id res chain seq x y z
N MET A 1 -1.72 2.88 16.56
CA MET A 1 -0.74 2.15 15.70
C MET A 1 -0.17 3.18 14.76
N ASP A 2 1.16 3.34 14.73
CA ASP A 2 1.79 4.38 13.92
C ASP A 2 1.62 4.09 12.42
N SER A 3 1.52 5.15 11.62
CA SER A 3 1.51 5.05 10.17
C SER A 3 2.84 4.47 9.67
N TYR A 4 2.82 3.83 8.50
CA TYR A 4 4.01 3.28 7.86
C TYR A 4 3.91 3.39 6.34
N ARG A 5 5.07 3.34 5.66
CA ARG A 5 5.14 3.50 4.21
C ARG A 5 5.39 2.18 3.51
N ILE A 6 4.71 2.00 2.36
CA ILE A 6 4.84 0.84 1.47
C ILE A 6 4.96 1.30 0.02
N PRO A 7 5.47 0.46 -0.91
CA PRO A 7 5.30 0.74 -2.33
C PRO A 7 3.81 0.77 -2.69
N THR A 8 3.40 1.75 -3.50
CA THR A 8 2.01 1.91 -3.95
C THR A 8 1.57 0.78 -4.87
N LYS A 9 2.44 0.41 -5.80
CA LYS A 9 2.21 -0.60 -6.84
C LYS A 9 3.52 -1.32 -7.16
N SER A 10 3.48 -2.26 -8.10
CA SER A 10 4.70 -2.79 -8.69
C SER A 10 5.39 -1.69 -9.52
N GLY A 11 6.68 -1.50 -9.31
CA GLY A 11 7.50 -0.57 -10.07
C GLY A 11 8.66 -1.26 -10.74
N ALA A 12 9.08 -0.75 -11.90
CA ALA A 12 10.17 -1.29 -12.69
C ALA A 12 11.13 -0.19 -13.14
N SER A 13 12.38 -0.57 -13.36
CA SER A 13 13.40 0.35 -13.87
C SER A 13 14.37 -0.38 -14.79
N GLU A 14 15.05 0.38 -15.63
CA GLU A 14 16.24 -0.06 -16.36
C GLU A 14 17.33 0.98 -16.19
N TYR A 15 18.46 0.57 -15.61
CA TYR A 15 19.65 1.38 -15.46
C TYR A 15 20.79 0.78 -16.28
N VAL A 16 21.51 1.59 -17.04
CA VAL A 16 22.61 1.14 -17.90
C VAL A 16 23.90 1.85 -17.51
N ASP A 17 24.95 1.09 -17.23
CA ASP A 17 26.31 1.60 -17.02
C ASP A 17 27.34 0.73 -17.74
N LYS A 18 28.22 1.34 -18.55
CA LYS A 18 29.26 0.67 -19.36
C LYS A 18 28.73 -0.59 -20.06
N ARG A 19 27.60 -0.50 -20.71
CA ARG A 19 26.85 -1.57 -21.41
C ARG A 19 26.26 -2.66 -20.50
N SER A 20 26.55 -2.67 -19.18
CA SER A 20 25.81 -3.53 -18.24
C SER A 20 24.42 -2.97 -18.05
N ARG A 21 23.40 -3.85 -18.08
CA ARG A 21 22.00 -3.50 -17.86
C ARG A 21 21.56 -4.03 -16.51
N PHE A 22 20.88 -3.20 -15.75
CA PHE A 22 20.31 -3.50 -14.44
C PHE A 22 18.80 -3.29 -14.51
N LEU A 23 18.04 -4.38 -14.45
CA LEU A 23 16.58 -4.35 -14.48
C LEU A 23 16.07 -4.44 -13.04
N GLY A 24 15.56 -3.33 -12.52
CA GLY A 24 14.97 -3.25 -11.19
C GLY A 24 13.50 -3.58 -11.19
N LEU A 25 13.06 -4.36 -10.20
CA LEU A 25 11.68 -4.63 -9.88
C LEU A 25 11.45 -4.39 -8.39
N VAL A 26 10.49 -3.55 -8.06
CA VAL A 26 10.00 -3.33 -6.69
C VAL A 26 8.55 -3.77 -6.60
N ARG A 27 8.18 -4.50 -5.54
CA ARG A 27 6.79 -4.88 -5.29
C ARG A 27 6.45 -4.79 -3.81
N PRO A 28 5.21 -4.39 -3.46
CA PRO A 28 4.71 -4.56 -2.10
C PRO A 28 4.54 -6.04 -1.78
N VAL A 29 4.85 -6.42 -0.54
CA VAL A 29 4.67 -7.77 -0.01
C VAL A 29 4.22 -7.70 1.44
N GLY A 30 3.40 -8.65 1.88
CA GLY A 30 2.93 -8.76 3.25
C GLY A 30 3.69 -9.78 4.10
N SER A 31 4.47 -10.68 3.45
CA SER A 31 5.15 -11.77 4.12
C SER A 31 6.47 -12.16 3.45
N GLU A 32 7.29 -12.90 4.20
CA GLU A 32 8.52 -13.49 3.68
C GLU A 32 8.26 -14.49 2.54
N ASP A 33 7.18 -15.25 2.61
CA ASP A 33 6.82 -16.24 1.58
C ASP A 33 6.42 -15.57 0.26
N GLU A 34 5.70 -14.45 0.33
CA GLU A 34 5.40 -13.64 -0.86
C GLU A 34 6.69 -13.08 -1.49
N ALA A 35 7.59 -12.55 -0.66
CA ALA A 35 8.87 -12.03 -1.14
C ALA A 35 9.69 -13.13 -1.83
N ARG A 36 9.80 -14.31 -1.23
CA ARG A 36 10.50 -15.47 -1.78
C ARG A 36 9.86 -15.94 -3.10
N THR A 37 8.54 -15.95 -3.19
CA THR A 37 7.82 -16.30 -4.42
C THR A 37 8.16 -15.37 -5.57
N ILE A 38 8.20 -14.05 -5.32
CA ILE A 38 8.57 -13.04 -6.33
C ILE A 38 10.04 -13.20 -6.74
N ILE A 39 10.95 -13.39 -5.78
CA ILE A 39 12.37 -13.62 -6.06
C ILE A 39 12.56 -14.86 -6.95
N ALA A 40 11.88 -15.96 -6.61
CA ALA A 40 11.94 -17.20 -7.40
C ALA A 40 11.39 -17.02 -8.83
N ALA A 41 10.29 -16.25 -8.97
CA ALA A 41 9.72 -15.93 -10.27
C ALA A 41 10.69 -15.11 -11.12
N CYS A 42 11.35 -14.09 -10.56
CA CYS A 42 12.36 -13.29 -11.25
C CYS A 42 13.56 -14.15 -11.68
N LYS A 43 14.08 -14.99 -10.80
CA LYS A 43 15.19 -15.91 -11.12
C LYS A 43 14.83 -16.89 -12.24
N LYS A 44 13.59 -17.35 -12.29
CA LYS A 44 13.08 -18.20 -13.36
C LYS A 44 12.94 -17.44 -14.68
N GLN A 45 12.40 -16.23 -14.64
CA GLN A 45 12.19 -15.38 -15.82
C GLN A 45 13.52 -14.94 -16.46
N TYR A 46 14.50 -14.57 -15.62
CA TYR A 46 15.81 -14.07 -16.05
C TYR A 46 16.93 -15.07 -15.74
N HIS A 47 16.68 -16.34 -16.06
CA HIS A 47 17.61 -17.45 -15.80
C HIS A 47 18.93 -17.35 -16.59
N ASP A 48 18.92 -16.57 -17.69
CA ASP A 48 20.05 -16.26 -18.55
C ASP A 48 20.88 -15.08 -18.04
N ALA A 49 20.37 -14.33 -17.07
CA ALA A 49 21.11 -13.24 -16.43
C ALA A 49 22.21 -13.76 -15.50
N ARG A 50 23.30 -13.02 -15.40
CA ARG A 50 24.45 -13.41 -14.57
C ARG A 50 24.12 -13.37 -13.07
N HIS A 51 23.36 -12.36 -12.65
CA HIS A 51 23.00 -12.13 -11.25
C HIS A 51 21.57 -11.62 -11.14
N ASN A 52 20.84 -12.14 -10.16
CA ASN A 52 19.52 -11.67 -9.73
C ASN A 52 19.63 -11.31 -8.24
N CYS A 53 20.22 -10.16 -7.94
CA CYS A 53 20.40 -9.66 -6.58
C CYS A 53 19.05 -9.21 -6.02
N TRP A 54 18.84 -9.42 -4.72
CA TRP A 54 17.53 -9.10 -4.13
C TRP A 54 17.66 -8.66 -2.67
N CYS A 55 16.66 -7.92 -2.21
CA CYS A 55 16.42 -7.66 -0.80
C CYS A 55 14.92 -7.56 -0.52
N TYR A 56 14.54 -7.76 0.73
CA TYR A 56 13.22 -7.41 1.23
C TYR A 56 13.32 -6.88 2.66
N LEU A 57 12.35 -6.03 3.00
CA LEU A 57 12.19 -5.42 4.31
C LEU A 57 10.70 -5.47 4.68
N LEU A 58 10.37 -6.17 5.77
CA LEU A 58 9.01 -6.30 6.28
C LEU A 58 8.79 -5.37 7.48
N ARG A 59 7.54 -5.09 7.78
CA ARG A 59 7.16 -4.20 8.87
C ARG A 59 7.53 -4.72 10.25
N ASP A 60 7.60 -6.03 10.45
CA ASP A 60 8.01 -6.67 11.69
C ASP A 60 9.52 -6.55 11.98
N GLY A 61 10.27 -5.89 11.07
CA GLY A 61 11.71 -5.74 11.14
C GLY A 61 12.48 -6.88 10.46
N THR A 62 11.80 -7.87 9.89
CA THR A 62 12.44 -8.92 9.12
C THR A 62 13.05 -8.34 7.85
N GLU A 63 14.36 -8.49 7.69
CA GLU A 63 15.07 -8.07 6.48
C GLU A 63 16.04 -9.15 6.04
N ARG A 64 16.14 -9.33 4.72
CA ARG A 64 17.09 -10.24 4.09
C ARG A 64 17.56 -9.66 2.77
N TYR A 65 18.73 -10.09 2.34
CA TYR A 65 19.32 -9.69 1.06
C TYR A 65 20.25 -10.76 0.51
N SER A 66 20.59 -10.63 -0.76
CA SER A 66 21.59 -11.48 -1.44
C SER A 66 22.26 -10.71 -2.54
N ASP A 67 23.59 -10.83 -2.61
CA ASP A 67 24.40 -10.32 -3.71
C ASP A 67 24.40 -11.28 -4.91
N ASP A 68 23.82 -12.50 -4.79
CA ASP A 68 23.65 -13.51 -5.86
C ASP A 68 24.90 -13.71 -6.72
N GLY A 69 26.08 -13.78 -6.07
CA GLY A 69 27.39 -13.98 -6.74
C GLY A 69 28.09 -12.71 -7.20
N GLU A 70 27.53 -11.52 -7.00
CA GLU A 70 28.30 -10.28 -7.09
C GLU A 70 29.31 -10.16 -5.91
N PRO A 71 30.33 -9.31 -5.99
CA PRO A 71 31.21 -9.06 -4.85
C PRO A 71 30.42 -8.66 -3.60
N GLN A 72 30.78 -9.25 -2.47
CA GLN A 72 30.06 -9.08 -1.21
C GLN A 72 29.81 -7.60 -0.87
N GLY A 73 28.55 -7.26 -0.54
CA GLY A 73 28.13 -5.93 -0.14
C GLY A 73 28.00 -4.91 -1.28
N THR A 74 28.07 -5.34 -2.54
CA THR A 74 27.97 -4.41 -3.69
C THR A 74 26.57 -4.29 -4.27
N ALA A 75 25.62 -5.16 -3.89
CA ALA A 75 24.28 -5.20 -4.43
C ALA A 75 23.20 -5.21 -3.34
N GLY A 76 23.06 -6.30 -2.60
CA GLY A 76 21.94 -6.53 -1.69
C GLY A 76 21.83 -5.48 -0.59
N ILE A 77 22.92 -5.16 0.10
CA ILE A 77 22.93 -4.11 1.15
C ILE A 77 22.66 -2.72 0.57
N PRO A 78 23.31 -2.26 -0.51
CA PRO A 78 23.01 -0.97 -1.14
C PRO A 78 21.52 -0.82 -1.56
N MET A 79 20.92 -1.88 -2.08
CA MET A 79 19.50 -1.90 -2.42
C MET A 79 18.62 -1.77 -1.16
N LEU A 80 18.93 -2.52 -0.09
CA LEU A 80 18.19 -2.47 1.18
C LEU A 80 18.24 -1.06 1.81
N GLU A 81 19.39 -0.38 1.74
CA GLU A 81 19.57 0.99 2.24
C GLU A 81 18.68 2.02 1.52
N VAL A 82 18.29 1.79 0.26
CA VAL A 82 17.32 2.64 -0.45
C VAL A 82 15.98 2.66 0.29
N PHE A 83 15.47 1.49 0.67
CA PHE A 83 14.17 1.36 1.35
C PHE A 83 14.23 1.84 2.79
N ARG A 84 15.33 1.57 3.52
CA ARG A 84 15.54 2.09 4.88
C ARG A 84 15.52 3.61 4.90
N ARG A 85 16.25 4.27 4.00
CA ARG A 85 16.30 5.75 3.90
C ARG A 85 14.96 6.36 3.49
N ALA A 86 14.19 5.67 2.63
CA ALA A 86 12.85 6.09 2.26
C ALA A 86 11.80 5.83 3.37
N GLY A 87 12.16 5.09 4.42
CA GLY A 87 11.24 4.65 5.47
C GLY A 87 10.15 3.71 4.95
N VAL A 88 10.46 2.93 3.90
CA VAL A 88 9.53 2.02 3.24
C VAL A 88 9.73 0.61 3.76
N THR A 89 8.65 -0.03 4.16
CA THR A 89 8.59 -1.43 4.60
C THR A 89 7.62 -2.24 3.75
N ASN A 90 7.48 -3.54 4.04
CA ASN A 90 6.62 -4.44 3.26
C ASN A 90 6.95 -4.38 1.76
N VAL A 91 8.23 -4.46 1.45
CA VAL A 91 8.80 -4.32 0.12
C VAL A 91 9.74 -5.46 -0.20
N VAL A 92 9.68 -5.96 -1.45
CA VAL A 92 10.73 -6.77 -2.07
C VAL A 92 11.28 -6.03 -3.27
N CYS A 93 12.61 -6.09 -3.44
CA CYS A 93 13.29 -5.60 -4.62
C CYS A 93 14.17 -6.69 -5.21
N VAL A 94 14.12 -6.83 -6.54
CA VAL A 94 15.03 -7.68 -7.31
C VAL A 94 15.67 -6.82 -8.39
N VAL A 95 17.00 -6.88 -8.48
CA VAL A 95 17.75 -6.25 -9.58
C VAL A 95 18.49 -7.33 -10.36
N THR A 96 18.08 -7.51 -11.59
CA THR A 96 18.67 -8.48 -12.53
C THR A 96 19.74 -7.79 -13.36
N ARG A 97 20.94 -8.35 -13.40
CA ARG A 97 22.05 -7.76 -14.16
C ARG A 97 22.47 -8.62 -15.34
N TYR A 98 22.57 -7.96 -16.49
CA TYR A 98 23.26 -8.45 -17.67
C TYR A 98 24.62 -7.75 -17.84
N PHE A 99 25.71 -8.53 -17.90
CA PHE A 99 27.06 -7.98 -18.01
C PHE A 99 27.34 -7.42 -19.40
N GLY A 100 27.83 -6.21 -19.48
CA GLY A 100 28.11 -5.48 -20.72
C GLY A 100 29.53 -5.63 -21.28
N GLY A 101 30.32 -6.56 -20.75
CA GLY A 101 31.71 -6.79 -21.21
C GLY A 101 32.75 -5.89 -20.56
N VAL A 102 32.35 -4.86 -19.78
CA VAL A 102 33.28 -3.92 -19.11
C VAL A 102 33.04 -3.97 -17.61
N LEU A 103 34.10 -4.16 -16.85
CA LEU A 103 34.05 -4.19 -15.38
C LEU A 103 33.71 -2.80 -14.81
N LEU A 104 32.73 -2.73 -13.90
CA LEU A 104 32.38 -1.51 -13.21
C LEU A 104 33.24 -1.24 -11.95
N GLY A 105 33.78 -2.30 -11.36
CA GLY A 105 34.41 -2.27 -10.05
C GLY A 105 33.35 -2.19 -8.93
N THR A 106 33.77 -2.39 -7.67
CA THR A 106 32.87 -2.43 -6.51
C THR A 106 32.05 -1.15 -6.33
N GLY A 107 32.69 0.02 -6.47
CA GLY A 107 32.03 1.32 -6.38
C GLY A 107 31.03 1.58 -7.53
N GLY A 108 31.34 1.07 -8.75
CA GLY A 108 30.41 1.14 -9.88
C GLY A 108 29.18 0.26 -9.68
N LEU A 109 29.40 -0.97 -9.20
CA LEU A 109 28.30 -1.90 -8.87
C LEU A 109 27.37 -1.33 -7.81
N LEU A 110 27.95 -0.83 -6.69
CA LEU A 110 27.18 -0.22 -5.61
C LEU A 110 26.26 0.90 -6.15
N ARG A 111 26.80 1.82 -6.94
CA ARG A 111 26.01 2.91 -7.54
C ARG A 111 24.91 2.39 -8.46
N ALA A 112 25.21 1.40 -9.31
CA ALA A 112 24.28 0.87 -10.29
C ALA A 112 23.09 0.13 -9.61
N TYR A 113 23.37 -0.72 -8.62
CA TYR A 113 22.31 -1.41 -7.85
C TYR A 113 21.45 -0.44 -7.05
N THR A 114 22.08 0.57 -6.41
CA THR A 114 21.36 1.63 -5.69
C THR A 114 20.45 2.42 -6.64
N ALA A 115 20.97 2.83 -7.80
CA ALA A 115 20.18 3.59 -8.78
C ALA A 115 18.99 2.77 -9.32
N ALA A 116 19.23 1.53 -9.74
CA ALA A 116 18.17 0.66 -10.24
C ALA A 116 17.07 0.43 -9.19
N ALA A 117 17.43 0.22 -7.92
CA ALA A 117 16.44 0.06 -6.84
C ALA A 117 15.69 1.36 -6.57
N ALA A 118 16.36 2.50 -6.55
CA ALA A 118 15.74 3.81 -6.31
C ALA A 118 14.77 4.20 -7.44
N ASP A 119 15.16 3.99 -8.69
CA ASP A 119 14.33 4.27 -9.87
C ASP A 119 13.09 3.37 -9.90
N ALA A 120 13.24 2.07 -9.55
CA ALA A 120 12.12 1.15 -9.43
C ALA A 120 11.15 1.53 -8.29
N LEU A 121 11.69 2.04 -7.15
CA LEU A 121 10.86 2.56 -6.06
C LEU A 121 10.14 3.85 -6.48
N ALA A 122 10.81 4.72 -7.22
CA ALA A 122 10.19 5.94 -7.74
C ALA A 122 9.03 5.63 -8.69
N ASP A 123 9.19 4.64 -9.59
CA ASP A 123 8.10 4.17 -10.46
C ASP A 123 6.97 3.48 -9.66
N ALA A 124 7.31 2.72 -8.61
CA ALA A 124 6.32 2.11 -7.72
C ALA A 124 5.47 3.16 -6.98
N GLY A 125 6.04 4.31 -6.69
CA GLY A 125 5.49 5.30 -5.78
C GLY A 125 5.48 4.81 -4.33
N ILE A 126 5.22 5.72 -3.40
CA ILE A 126 5.16 5.41 -1.96
C ILE A 126 3.81 5.83 -1.42
N SER A 127 3.17 4.92 -0.68
CA SER A 127 1.92 5.16 0.03
C SER A 127 2.11 5.07 1.52
N GLU A 128 1.45 5.94 2.24
CA GLU A 128 1.33 5.85 3.68
C GLU A 128 0.11 4.99 4.05
N VAL A 129 0.34 3.95 4.84
CA VAL A 129 -0.71 3.13 5.45
C VAL A 129 -0.95 3.64 6.85
N ARG A 130 -2.19 4.00 7.16
CA ARG A 130 -2.62 4.47 8.49
C ARG A 130 -4.02 3.95 8.83
N ARG A 131 -4.43 4.15 10.07
CA ARG A 131 -5.79 3.81 10.49
C ARG A 131 -6.78 4.83 9.97
N TRP A 132 -7.86 4.31 9.42
CA TRP A 132 -8.98 5.08 8.91
C TRP A 132 -10.24 4.69 9.68
N LEU A 133 -11.06 5.68 9.94
CA LEU A 133 -12.39 5.52 10.47
C LEU A 133 -13.38 5.50 9.30
N ALA A 134 -14.02 4.37 9.05
CA ALA A 134 -15.14 4.30 8.12
C ALA A 134 -16.40 4.80 8.81
N CYS A 135 -17.05 5.77 8.23
CA CYS A 135 -18.26 6.40 8.72
C CYS A 135 -19.36 6.28 7.69
N GLU A 136 -20.56 5.96 8.16
CA GLU A 136 -21.81 6.07 7.40
C GLU A 136 -22.67 7.16 8.02
N VAL A 137 -23.02 8.16 7.24
CA VAL A 137 -23.74 9.36 7.69
C VAL A 137 -25.00 9.51 6.87
N SER A 138 -26.17 9.46 7.53
CA SER A 138 -27.43 9.82 6.91
C SER A 138 -27.76 11.28 7.19
N THR A 139 -28.15 12.02 6.14
CA THR A 139 -28.40 13.47 6.22
C THR A 139 -29.50 13.89 5.24
N PRO A 140 -30.28 14.94 5.54
CA PRO A 140 -31.15 15.57 4.55
C PRO A 140 -30.35 16.15 3.36
N TYR A 141 -30.97 16.26 2.21
CA TYR A 141 -30.34 16.81 0.99
C TYR A 141 -29.71 18.19 1.20
N ALA A 142 -30.32 19.03 2.02
CA ALA A 142 -29.83 20.38 2.32
C ALA A 142 -28.49 20.38 3.06
N LEU A 143 -28.15 19.31 3.78
CA LEU A 143 -26.91 19.18 4.56
C LEU A 143 -25.85 18.30 3.87
N TYR A 144 -26.12 17.76 2.68
CA TYR A 144 -25.18 16.91 1.95
C TYR A 144 -23.86 17.63 1.64
N GLU A 145 -23.92 18.83 1.04
CA GLU A 145 -22.71 19.60 0.74
C GLU A 145 -21.93 20.04 1.98
N PRO A 146 -22.56 20.54 3.06
CA PRO A 146 -21.88 20.74 4.35
C PRO A 146 -21.17 19.51 4.88
N VAL A 147 -21.79 18.32 4.84
CA VAL A 147 -21.17 17.06 5.29
C VAL A 147 -19.98 16.70 4.41
N ARG A 148 -20.13 16.78 3.09
CA ARG A 148 -19.06 16.51 2.14
C ARG A 148 -17.85 17.44 2.34
N ALA A 149 -18.12 18.73 2.53
CA ALA A 149 -17.10 19.72 2.80
C ALA A 149 -16.37 19.46 4.12
N ALA A 150 -17.10 19.05 5.17
CA ALA A 150 -16.52 18.71 6.45
C ALA A 150 -15.62 17.46 6.38
N VAL A 151 -16.05 16.41 5.66
CA VAL A 151 -15.23 15.23 5.39
C VAL A 151 -13.91 15.64 4.71
N ALA A 152 -13.98 16.47 3.68
CA ALA A 152 -12.80 16.94 2.96
C ALA A 152 -11.88 17.81 3.84
N ALA A 153 -12.44 18.71 4.64
CA ALA A 153 -11.68 19.59 5.55
C ALA A 153 -10.94 18.81 6.63
N LEU A 154 -11.46 17.65 7.04
CA LEU A 154 -10.84 16.75 7.99
C LEU A 154 -9.85 15.74 7.32
N GLY A 155 -9.52 15.94 6.04
CA GLY A 155 -8.63 15.05 5.29
C GLY A 155 -9.26 13.70 4.96
N GLY A 156 -10.59 13.60 5.03
CA GLY A 156 -11.35 12.40 4.69
C GLY A 156 -11.64 12.29 3.20
N VAL A 157 -12.12 11.11 2.82
CA VAL A 157 -12.49 10.77 1.44
C VAL A 157 -13.90 10.19 1.44
N VAL A 158 -14.81 10.77 0.65
CA VAL A 158 -16.12 10.18 0.37
C VAL A 158 -15.93 9.02 -0.60
N GLN A 159 -16.39 7.84 -0.20
CA GLN A 159 -16.30 6.61 -0.99
C GLN A 159 -17.53 6.41 -1.85
N GLU A 160 -18.70 6.59 -1.26
CA GLU A 160 -19.98 6.36 -1.89
C GLU A 160 -21.00 7.36 -1.36
N THR A 161 -21.99 7.69 -2.21
CA THR A 161 -23.15 8.48 -1.81
C THR A 161 -24.40 7.81 -2.37
N GLN A 162 -25.34 7.48 -1.50
CA GLN A 162 -26.64 6.90 -1.87
C GLN A 162 -27.74 7.93 -1.68
N TYR A 163 -28.58 8.07 -2.71
CA TYR A 163 -29.68 9.04 -2.73
C TYR A 163 -31.01 8.29 -2.61
N ALA A 164 -31.73 8.53 -1.52
CA ALA A 164 -33.04 7.95 -1.22
C ALA A 164 -33.96 9.00 -0.55
N ALA A 165 -34.75 8.63 0.45
CA ALA A 165 -35.51 9.60 1.26
C ALA A 165 -34.59 10.56 2.03
N ALA A 166 -33.39 10.12 2.35
CA ALA A 166 -32.27 10.92 2.83
C ALA A 166 -31.01 10.59 2.01
N VAL A 167 -29.95 11.39 2.14
CA VAL A 167 -28.67 11.12 1.52
C VAL A 167 -27.80 10.34 2.52
N THR A 168 -27.30 9.17 2.13
CA THR A 168 -26.34 8.40 2.91
C THR A 168 -24.95 8.57 2.31
N VAL A 169 -24.02 9.08 3.11
CA VAL A 169 -22.61 9.30 2.73
C VAL A 169 -21.73 8.29 3.45
N CYS A 170 -21.07 7.43 2.69
CA CYS A 170 -20.01 6.54 3.18
C CYS A 170 -18.66 7.24 3.00
N ALA A 171 -17.94 7.46 4.09
CA ALA A 171 -16.68 8.19 4.07
C ALA A 171 -15.61 7.50 4.92
N LEU A 172 -14.35 7.70 4.53
CA LEU A 172 -13.17 7.37 5.31
C LEU A 172 -12.56 8.65 5.89
N LEU A 173 -12.31 8.66 7.17
CA LEU A 173 -11.65 9.75 7.88
C LEU A 173 -10.35 9.25 8.51
N PRO A 174 -9.30 10.09 8.60
CA PRO A 174 -8.18 9.80 9.49
C PRO A 174 -8.68 9.50 10.91
N GLU A 175 -8.09 8.52 11.60
CA GLU A 175 -8.52 8.14 12.96
C GLU A 175 -8.56 9.35 13.91
N GLU A 176 -7.56 10.21 13.80
CA GLU A 176 -7.43 11.44 14.60
C GLU A 176 -8.55 12.48 14.35
N ALA A 177 -9.22 12.39 13.21
CA ALA A 177 -10.32 13.28 12.86
C ALA A 177 -11.68 12.80 13.39
N GLY A 178 -11.75 11.62 13.99
CA GLY A 178 -13.00 10.99 14.41
C GLY A 178 -13.80 11.79 15.44
N GLU A 179 -13.13 12.42 16.42
CA GLU A 179 -13.76 13.27 17.41
C GLU A 179 -14.29 14.59 16.81
N ALA A 180 -13.47 15.24 15.98
CA ALA A 180 -13.86 16.45 15.29
C ALA A 180 -15.05 16.21 14.33
N PHE A 181 -15.10 15.05 13.70
CA PHE A 181 -16.23 14.65 12.86
C PHE A 181 -17.49 14.36 13.67
N ALA A 182 -17.36 13.74 14.85
CA ALA A 182 -18.48 13.49 15.74
C ALA A 182 -19.13 14.78 16.23
N ALA A 183 -18.35 15.86 16.42
CA ALA A 183 -18.84 17.18 16.80
C ALA A 183 -19.73 17.83 15.72
N LEU A 184 -19.67 17.41 14.46
CA LEU A 184 -20.60 17.87 13.42
C LEU A 184 -22.06 17.52 13.78
N ARG A 185 -22.29 16.39 14.44
CA ARG A 185 -23.63 16.02 14.91
C ARG A 185 -24.19 17.00 15.92
N GLU A 186 -23.33 17.59 16.77
CA GLU A 186 -23.74 18.59 17.75
C GLU A 186 -24.17 19.90 17.06
N ASN A 187 -23.55 20.24 15.93
CA ASN A 187 -23.91 21.41 15.14
C ASN A 187 -25.19 21.23 14.31
N TYR A 188 -25.58 19.97 14.04
CA TYR A 188 -26.77 19.61 13.24
C TYR A 188 -27.57 18.49 13.90
N PRO A 189 -28.12 18.69 15.11
CA PRO A 189 -28.70 17.62 15.93
C PRO A 189 -29.90 16.90 15.31
N GLU A 190 -30.67 17.62 14.46
CA GLU A 190 -31.86 17.06 13.80
C GLU A 190 -31.58 16.58 12.36
N GLY A 191 -30.37 16.77 11.85
CA GLY A 191 -30.08 16.58 10.43
C GLY A 191 -28.99 15.55 10.12
N ILE A 192 -28.18 15.14 11.09
CA ILE A 192 -27.08 14.19 10.85
C ILE A 192 -27.20 13.01 11.82
N SER A 193 -27.38 11.80 11.29
CA SER A 193 -27.24 10.57 12.06
C SER A 193 -25.98 9.83 11.61
N LEU A 194 -25.07 9.59 12.55
CA LEU A 194 -23.92 8.74 12.34
C LEU A 194 -24.34 7.28 12.59
N ILE A 195 -24.41 6.49 11.52
CA ILE A 195 -24.97 5.14 11.56
C ILE A 195 -23.90 4.13 11.98
N ARG A 196 -22.61 4.37 11.62
CA ARG A 196 -21.56 3.36 11.84
C ARG A 196 -20.15 3.97 11.95
N LYS A 197 -19.32 3.34 12.81
CA LYS A 197 -17.88 3.62 12.92
C LYS A 197 -17.11 2.31 12.92
N GLU A 198 -16.21 2.13 11.98
CA GLU A 198 -15.27 1.01 11.94
C GLU A 198 -13.86 1.50 11.63
N PHE A 199 -12.83 0.83 12.17
CA PHE A 199 -11.45 1.20 11.93
C PHE A 199 -10.80 0.26 10.91
N HIS A 200 -10.17 0.83 9.89
CA HIS A 200 -9.45 0.10 8.86
C HIS A 200 -8.02 0.58 8.71
N LEU A 201 -7.11 -0.33 8.36
CA LEU A 201 -5.74 -0.01 7.96
C LEU A 201 -5.70 0.09 6.44
N LEU A 202 -5.56 1.31 5.91
CA LEU A 202 -5.57 1.55 4.47
C LEU A 202 -4.43 2.49 4.07
N GLY A 203 -3.82 2.24 2.90
CA GLY A 203 -2.91 3.17 2.24
C GLY A 203 -3.68 4.09 1.30
N LEU A 204 -3.42 5.40 1.37
CA LEU A 204 -4.15 6.44 0.62
C LEU A 204 -4.18 6.27 -0.91
N SER A 205 -3.15 5.71 -1.49
CA SER A 205 -3.09 5.45 -2.95
C SER A 205 -3.84 4.20 -3.36
N LYS A 206 -4.51 3.54 -2.45
CA LYS A 206 -5.07 2.22 -2.63
C LYS A 206 -6.52 2.06 -2.30
N LEU A 207 -7.22 2.82 -2.94
CA LEU A 207 -8.51 2.37 -3.41
C LEU A 207 -8.39 1.19 -4.41
N ASN A 208 -7.19 0.72 -4.73
CA ASN A 208 -6.92 -0.23 -5.83
C ASN A 208 -5.97 -1.41 -5.51
N TYR A 209 -5.84 -1.86 -4.25
CA TYR A 209 -4.98 -3.04 -3.98
C TYR A 209 -5.69 -4.16 -3.22
N PRO A 210 -5.58 -5.43 -3.73
CA PRO A 210 -6.33 -6.56 -3.20
C PRO A 210 -5.68 -7.30 -2.02
N SER A 211 -4.84 -6.68 -1.21
CA SER A 211 -4.32 -7.32 -0.01
C SER A 211 -4.68 -6.53 1.24
N TYR A 212 -5.90 -6.74 1.68
CA TYR A 212 -6.38 -6.26 2.96
C TYR A 212 -6.01 -7.25 4.04
N GLN A 213 -5.12 -6.88 4.92
CA GLN A 213 -5.07 -7.53 6.23
C GLN A 213 -6.22 -6.96 7.06
N THR A 214 -7.39 -7.58 6.95
CA THR A 214 -8.41 -7.48 7.98
C THR A 214 -7.85 -8.14 9.23
N TYR A 215 -7.33 -7.36 10.16
CA TYR A 215 -7.01 -7.87 11.48
C TYR A 215 -8.32 -8.25 12.18
N GLY A 216 -8.57 -9.56 12.15
CA GLY A 216 -9.30 -10.31 13.15
C GLY A 216 -10.68 -9.79 13.55
N TRP A 217 -11.69 -10.13 12.76
CA TRP A 217 -13.01 -10.33 13.31
C TRP A 217 -13.39 -11.81 13.16
N GLN A 218 -13.18 -12.56 14.22
CA GLN A 218 -13.93 -13.80 14.41
C GLN A 218 -15.34 -13.40 14.81
N ALA A 219 -16.29 -13.65 13.93
CA ALA A 219 -17.72 -13.52 14.22
C ALA A 219 -18.08 -14.52 15.32
N THR A 220 -18.00 -14.09 16.58
CA THR A 220 -18.62 -14.78 17.70
C THR A 220 -19.95 -14.12 17.94
N SER A 221 -20.96 -14.72 17.41
CA SER A 221 -22.41 -14.67 17.66
C SER A 221 -23.23 -14.36 16.42
N GLY A 222 -24.19 -15.26 16.14
CA GLY A 222 -25.03 -15.25 14.96
C GLY A 222 -26.23 -14.30 15.04
N SER A 223 -26.06 -13.02 15.35
CA SER A 223 -27.10 -12.02 15.26
C SER A 223 -27.28 -11.53 13.81
N GLU A 224 -28.52 -11.17 13.45
CA GLU A 224 -28.87 -10.66 12.13
C GLU A 224 -28.08 -9.37 11.78
N GLU A 225 -27.76 -8.57 12.81
CA GLU A 225 -26.86 -7.41 12.69
C GLU A 225 -25.43 -7.79 12.28
N ALA A 226 -24.86 -8.87 12.82
CA ALA A 226 -23.53 -9.35 12.41
C ALA A 226 -23.50 -9.84 10.95
N ARG A 227 -24.62 -10.43 10.47
CA ARG A 227 -24.77 -10.85 9.06
C ARG A 227 -24.94 -9.65 8.13
N GLN A 228 -25.68 -8.63 8.55
CA GLN A 228 -25.85 -7.38 7.82
C GLN A 228 -24.52 -6.61 7.76
N GLN A 229 -23.74 -6.67 8.85
CA GLN A 229 -22.39 -6.14 8.95
C GLN A 229 -21.42 -6.83 8.00
N ALA A 230 -21.41 -8.15 7.95
CA ALA A 230 -20.59 -8.91 7.02
C ALA A 230 -20.95 -8.64 5.56
N ARG A 231 -22.25 -8.41 5.26
CA ARG A 231 -22.72 -8.04 3.91
C ARG A 231 -22.28 -6.63 3.49
N PHE A 232 -22.24 -5.67 4.40
CA PHE A 232 -21.77 -4.32 4.10
C PHE A 232 -20.26 -4.33 3.78
N VAL A 233 -19.45 -5.00 4.60
CA VAL A 233 -18.02 -5.17 4.34
C VAL A 233 -17.80 -5.91 3.02
N SER A 234 -18.55 -6.99 2.75
CA SER A 234 -18.50 -7.73 1.49
C SER A 234 -18.96 -6.87 0.31
N SER A 235 -20.08 -6.12 0.42
CA SER A 235 -20.53 -5.24 -0.68
C SER A 235 -19.58 -4.06 -0.91
N PHE A 236 -18.92 -3.57 0.13
CA PHE A 236 -17.87 -2.57 0.02
C PHE A 236 -16.66 -3.10 -0.76
N PHE A 237 -16.36 -4.40 -0.65
CA PHE A 237 -15.31 -5.08 -1.40
C PHE A 237 -15.79 -5.51 -2.81
N ASP A 238 -17.01 -5.98 -2.97
CA ASP A 238 -17.57 -6.41 -4.26
C ASP A 238 -17.74 -5.25 -5.26
N ILE A 239 -18.04 -4.03 -4.77
CA ILE A 239 -18.09 -2.82 -5.61
C ILE A 239 -16.70 -2.51 -6.17
N TYR A 240 -15.64 -2.78 -5.41
CA TYR A 240 -14.27 -2.58 -5.84
C TYR A 240 -13.79 -3.61 -6.86
N GLU A 241 -14.12 -4.89 -6.70
CA GLU A 241 -13.75 -5.93 -7.67
C GLU A 241 -14.46 -5.77 -9.02
N ASN A 242 -15.69 -5.26 -9.04
CA ASN A 242 -16.48 -5.10 -10.27
C ASN A 242 -16.24 -3.78 -11.02
N SER A 243 -15.52 -2.82 -10.45
CA SER A 243 -15.17 -1.55 -11.13
C SER A 243 -13.96 -1.65 -12.05
N PHE A 244 -13.34 -2.84 -12.16
CA PHE A 244 -12.12 -3.08 -12.94
C PHE A 244 -12.18 -4.30 -13.87
N ARG A 245 -13.37 -4.66 -14.32
CA ARG A 245 -13.55 -5.55 -15.48
C ARG A 245 -13.85 -4.78 -16.74
#